data_2ad35f1b0bb38c2a2700e9a138b5ffee
#
_entry.id   2ad35f1b0bb38c2a2700e9a138b5ffee
#
_cell.length_a   1.000
_cell.length_b   1.000
_cell.length_c   1.000
_cell.angle_alpha   90.00
_cell.angle_beta   90.00
_cell.angle_gamma   90.00
#
_symmetry.space_group_name_H-M   'P 1'
#
loop_
_entity.id
_entity.type
_entity.pdbx_description
1 polymer ?
#
loop_
_entity_poly.entity_id
_entity_poly.type
_entity_poly.pdbx_seq_one_letter_code
_entity_poly.pdbx_strand_id
1 'polypeptide(L)'
;ISIPGAYAALEADRALDEGLSVFMFSDNVTIEDEKALKEKAHSKGLAVMGPDCGTGIIQGVPIAFTNNVAKGSIGIIGASGTGIQELTTIIDRLGEGVTNAIGIGGRDLKAEVGGITMMDMIDAMEDDDTVKVLVIVSKPPAKEVRDKISARLSNFSKPVVTLFVGEKPEYHEENFYHAYTLDEAARLAVGLVRGTKVPEATVDVDESEFYKAEDGKTIKAYYSGGTLANEAAMLIKDAMNCKVPPEDVEGYMLQLDGNVVVDLGDDAYTQGKPHPMIDPAKRIECMQEAVDDPSTGVVLLDIMLGYGSHA
;
A
#
# COMPACT_ATOMS: atom_id res chain seq x y z
N ILE A 1 -10.16 -16.71 -2.04
CA ILE A 1 -9.47 -17.77 -2.79
C ILE A 1 -7.99 -17.71 -2.45
N SER A 2 -7.43 -18.85 -2.02
CA SER A 2 -6.01 -19.01 -1.68
C SER A 2 -5.54 -20.38 -2.16
N ILE A 3 -5.28 -20.48 -3.46
CA ILE A 3 -4.83 -21.69 -4.16
C ILE A 3 -3.81 -21.29 -5.22
N PRO A 4 -3.03 -22.22 -5.82
CA PRO A 4 -2.10 -21.86 -6.89
C PRO A 4 -2.78 -21.07 -8.02
N GLY A 5 -2.15 -19.99 -8.46
CA GLY A 5 -2.72 -19.00 -9.40
C GLY A 5 -3.29 -19.60 -10.69
N ALA A 6 -2.66 -20.65 -11.21
CA ALA A 6 -3.13 -21.37 -12.40
C ALA A 6 -4.57 -21.93 -12.27
N TYR A 7 -5.07 -22.11 -11.04
CA TYR A 7 -6.43 -22.61 -10.77
C TYR A 7 -7.34 -21.54 -10.18
N ALA A 8 -6.77 -20.44 -9.66
CA ALA A 8 -7.49 -19.40 -8.95
C ALA A 8 -8.51 -18.68 -9.85
N ALA A 9 -8.14 -18.43 -11.10
CA ALA A 9 -9.03 -17.77 -12.05
C ALA A 9 -10.32 -18.59 -12.31
N LEU A 10 -10.21 -19.92 -12.47
CA LEU A 10 -11.37 -20.78 -12.68
C LEU A 10 -12.31 -20.80 -11.47
N GLU A 11 -11.77 -20.85 -10.26
CA GLU A 11 -12.58 -20.83 -9.04
C GLU A 11 -13.21 -19.46 -8.79
N ALA A 12 -12.51 -18.37 -9.15
CA ALA A 12 -13.07 -17.04 -9.12
C ALA A 12 -14.22 -16.85 -10.11
N ASP A 13 -14.05 -17.36 -11.33
CA ASP A 13 -15.08 -17.33 -12.38
C ASP A 13 -16.36 -18.04 -11.93
N ARG A 14 -16.23 -19.23 -11.31
CA ARG A 14 -17.35 -19.99 -10.73
C ARG A 14 -18.03 -19.24 -9.59
N ALA A 15 -17.26 -18.64 -8.69
CA ALA A 15 -17.81 -17.84 -7.59
C ALA A 15 -18.64 -16.65 -8.10
N LEU A 16 -18.15 -15.96 -9.13
CA LEU A 16 -18.87 -14.87 -9.78
C LEU A 16 -20.15 -15.37 -10.47
N ASP A 17 -20.18 -16.59 -11.02
CA ASP A 17 -21.40 -17.17 -11.59
C ASP A 17 -22.46 -17.46 -10.53
N GLU A 18 -22.05 -17.82 -9.33
CA GLU A 18 -22.93 -17.99 -8.16
C GLU A 18 -23.34 -16.66 -7.49
N GLY A 19 -22.95 -15.51 -8.07
CA GLY A 19 -23.28 -14.18 -7.52
C GLY A 19 -22.44 -13.77 -6.31
N LEU A 20 -21.26 -14.33 -6.14
CA LEU A 20 -20.36 -14.02 -5.03
C LEU A 20 -19.24 -13.08 -5.47
N SER A 21 -18.99 -12.01 -4.69
CA SER A 21 -17.77 -11.25 -4.80
C SER A 21 -16.56 -12.07 -4.35
N VAL A 22 -15.39 -11.78 -4.90
CA VAL A 22 -14.19 -12.59 -4.70
C VAL A 22 -13.12 -11.79 -3.96
N PHE A 23 -12.57 -12.36 -2.88
CA PHE A 23 -11.30 -11.94 -2.29
C PHE A 23 -10.23 -12.98 -2.73
N MET A 24 -9.28 -12.52 -3.55
CA MET A 24 -8.27 -13.38 -4.16
C MET A 24 -6.90 -13.10 -3.57
N PHE A 25 -6.50 -13.94 -2.61
CA PHE A 25 -5.17 -13.94 -2.03
C PHE A 25 -4.12 -14.50 -2.99
N SER A 26 -4.54 -15.45 -3.86
CA SER A 26 -3.67 -16.07 -4.86
C SER A 26 -3.00 -15.06 -5.75
N ASP A 27 -1.70 -15.21 -5.92
CA ASP A 27 -0.85 -14.54 -6.90
C ASP A 27 -0.75 -15.36 -8.21
N ASN A 28 0.13 -14.96 -9.12
CA ASN A 28 0.44 -15.67 -10.39
C ASN A 28 -0.81 -15.99 -11.26
N VAL A 29 -1.85 -15.18 -11.17
CA VAL A 29 -2.96 -15.14 -12.13
C VAL A 29 -2.52 -14.31 -13.33
N THR A 30 -2.86 -14.72 -14.55
CA THR A 30 -2.51 -13.95 -15.75
C THR A 30 -3.22 -12.59 -15.77
N ILE A 31 -2.67 -11.61 -16.47
CA ILE A 31 -3.28 -10.27 -16.53
C ILE A 31 -4.58 -10.31 -17.34
N GLU A 32 -4.65 -11.20 -18.32
CA GLU A 32 -5.85 -11.45 -19.14
C GLU A 32 -6.98 -12.04 -18.30
N ASP A 33 -6.67 -13.03 -17.45
CA ASP A 33 -7.64 -13.63 -16.53
C ASP A 33 -8.11 -12.61 -15.48
N GLU A 34 -7.19 -11.83 -14.89
CA GLU A 34 -7.54 -10.78 -13.95
C GLU A 34 -8.53 -9.79 -14.57
N LYS A 35 -8.22 -9.31 -15.76
CA LYS A 35 -9.09 -8.38 -16.50
C LYS A 35 -10.47 -8.98 -16.75
N ALA A 36 -10.51 -10.20 -17.29
CA ALA A 36 -11.77 -10.90 -17.60
C ALA A 36 -12.65 -11.10 -16.35
N LEU A 37 -12.05 -11.48 -15.23
CA LEU A 37 -12.75 -11.64 -13.96
C LEU A 37 -13.32 -10.32 -13.43
N LYS A 38 -12.55 -9.24 -13.51
CA LYS A 38 -12.99 -7.91 -13.08
C LYS A 38 -14.10 -7.35 -13.98
N GLU A 39 -13.98 -7.52 -15.30
CA GLU A 39 -15.04 -7.16 -16.24
C GLU A 39 -16.35 -7.95 -15.98
N LYS A 40 -16.23 -9.26 -15.72
CA LYS A 40 -17.37 -10.12 -15.35
C LYS A 40 -18.00 -9.66 -14.03
N ALA A 41 -17.17 -9.39 -13.00
CA ALA A 41 -17.66 -8.89 -11.72
C ALA A 41 -18.38 -7.56 -11.86
N HIS A 42 -17.77 -6.58 -12.54
CA HIS A 42 -18.38 -5.29 -12.86
C HIS A 42 -19.77 -5.45 -13.51
N SER A 43 -19.87 -6.30 -14.55
CA SER A 43 -21.13 -6.53 -15.26
C SER A 43 -22.25 -7.12 -14.39
N LYS A 44 -21.90 -7.75 -13.28
CA LYS A 44 -22.82 -8.37 -12.31
C LYS A 44 -23.03 -7.54 -11.04
N GLY A 45 -22.41 -6.37 -10.92
CA GLY A 45 -22.41 -5.56 -9.69
C GLY A 45 -21.69 -6.25 -8.52
N LEU A 46 -20.68 -7.07 -8.83
CA LEU A 46 -19.82 -7.77 -7.90
C LEU A 46 -18.42 -7.17 -7.91
N ALA A 47 -17.55 -7.59 -6.99
CA ALA A 47 -16.17 -7.15 -6.90
C ALA A 47 -15.18 -8.31 -6.90
N VAL A 48 -13.99 -8.08 -7.48
CA VAL A 48 -12.80 -8.91 -7.32
C VAL A 48 -11.73 -8.09 -6.63
N MET A 49 -11.47 -8.38 -5.35
CA MET A 49 -10.33 -7.86 -4.59
C MET A 49 -9.10 -8.72 -4.91
N GLY A 50 -8.12 -8.16 -5.56
CA GLY A 50 -6.96 -8.91 -6.06
C GLY A 50 -6.99 -9.12 -7.58
N PRO A 51 -6.18 -10.07 -8.12
CA PRO A 51 -5.25 -11.02 -7.46
C PRO A 51 -4.16 -10.36 -6.60
N ASP A 52 -3.47 -11.18 -5.83
CA ASP A 52 -2.42 -10.74 -4.90
C ASP A 52 -2.96 -9.70 -3.91
N CYS A 53 -4.13 -9.99 -3.34
CA CYS A 53 -4.73 -9.16 -2.31
C CYS A 53 -4.72 -9.90 -0.97
N GLY A 54 -3.88 -9.43 -0.05
CA GLY A 54 -3.79 -10.00 1.30
C GLY A 54 -4.52 -9.21 2.38
N THR A 55 -5.07 -8.04 2.05
CA THR A 55 -5.54 -7.07 3.05
C THR A 55 -6.90 -6.50 2.70
N GLY A 56 -7.82 -6.54 3.66
CA GLY A 56 -9.15 -5.95 3.50
C GLY A 56 -9.91 -5.80 4.82
N ILE A 57 -10.74 -4.77 4.91
CA ILE A 57 -11.73 -4.56 5.97
C ILE A 57 -13.07 -4.34 5.31
N ILE A 58 -14.08 -5.10 5.69
CA ILE A 58 -15.46 -4.95 5.21
C ILE A 58 -16.35 -4.65 6.40
N GLN A 59 -16.98 -3.48 6.40
CA GLN A 59 -17.88 -3.03 7.47
C GLN A 59 -17.23 -3.12 8.88
N GLY A 60 -15.92 -2.84 8.97
CA GLY A 60 -15.14 -2.90 10.20
C GLY A 60 -14.64 -4.30 10.56
N VAL A 61 -14.88 -5.32 9.71
CA VAL A 61 -14.40 -6.68 9.94
C VAL A 61 -13.13 -6.92 9.12
N PRO A 62 -11.98 -7.21 9.77
CA PRO A 62 -10.73 -7.48 9.06
C PRO A 62 -10.76 -8.87 8.38
N ILE A 63 -10.15 -8.94 7.20
CA ILE A 63 -10.04 -10.15 6.39
C ILE A 63 -8.57 -10.43 6.09
N ALA A 64 -8.15 -11.69 6.16
CA ALA A 64 -6.79 -12.18 5.88
C ALA A 64 -5.71 -11.44 6.69
N PHE A 65 -4.64 -10.95 6.07
CA PHE A 65 -3.53 -10.25 6.72
C PHE A 65 -3.89 -8.77 6.95
N THR A 66 -4.82 -8.52 7.84
CA THR A 66 -5.33 -7.18 8.12
C THR A 66 -5.32 -6.90 9.60
N ASN A 67 -4.98 -5.65 9.94
CA ASN A 67 -4.97 -5.16 11.32
C ASN A 67 -6.38 -5.19 11.92
N ASN A 68 -6.46 -5.55 13.19
CA ASN A 68 -7.69 -5.41 13.95
C ASN A 68 -7.71 -4.00 14.55
N VAL A 69 -8.43 -3.10 13.92
CA VAL A 69 -8.53 -1.68 14.26
C VAL A 69 -9.97 -1.31 14.55
N ALA A 70 -10.18 -0.15 15.18
CA ALA A 70 -11.52 0.34 15.48
C ALA A 70 -12.35 0.54 14.19
N LYS A 71 -13.62 0.17 14.25
CA LYS A 71 -14.59 0.55 13.22
C LYS A 71 -14.87 2.05 13.31
N GLY A 72 -14.82 2.74 12.19
CA GLY A 72 -15.05 4.18 12.12
C GLY A 72 -15.68 4.61 10.80
N SER A 73 -15.27 5.78 10.31
CA SER A 73 -15.91 6.41 9.15
C SER A 73 -14.93 6.70 8.00
N ILE A 74 -13.74 6.15 8.03
CA ILE A 74 -12.77 6.27 6.94
C ILE A 74 -12.89 5.05 6.04
N GLY A 75 -13.05 5.29 4.73
CA GLY A 75 -12.94 4.28 3.67
C GLY A 75 -11.56 4.34 3.05
N ILE A 76 -10.97 3.19 2.73
CA ILE A 76 -9.66 3.09 2.08
C ILE A 76 -9.80 2.20 0.84
N ILE A 77 -9.25 2.64 -0.29
CA ILE A 77 -9.04 1.79 -1.47
C ILE A 77 -7.54 1.79 -1.77
N GLY A 78 -6.95 0.61 -1.87
CA GLY A 78 -5.51 0.51 -2.06
C GLY A 78 -5.07 -0.62 -2.99
N ALA A 79 -4.07 -0.31 -3.81
CA ALA A 79 -3.33 -1.30 -4.59
C ALA A 79 -2.10 -1.82 -3.83
N SER A 80 -2.02 -1.57 -2.52
CA SER A 80 -0.92 -1.95 -1.64
C SER A 80 -1.44 -2.49 -0.32
N GLY A 81 -1.18 -3.76 -0.03
CA GLY A 81 -1.56 -4.39 1.24
C GLY A 81 -0.87 -3.73 2.43
N THR A 82 0.45 -3.57 2.39
CA THR A 82 1.23 -2.95 3.48
C THR A 82 0.91 -1.47 3.66
N GLY A 83 0.60 -0.74 2.58
CA GLY A 83 0.13 0.64 2.66
C GLY A 83 -1.21 0.75 3.38
N ILE A 84 -2.16 -0.15 3.11
CA ILE A 84 -3.44 -0.22 3.82
C ILE A 84 -3.21 -0.55 5.30
N GLN A 85 -2.35 -1.52 5.60
CA GLN A 85 -2.04 -1.93 6.98
C GLN A 85 -1.47 -0.75 7.78
N GLU A 86 -0.50 -0.04 7.25
CA GLU A 86 0.10 1.11 7.94
C GLU A 86 -0.90 2.25 8.12
N LEU A 87 -1.65 2.63 7.07
CA LEU A 87 -2.71 3.63 7.17
C LEU A 87 -3.73 3.28 8.26
N THR A 88 -4.23 2.05 8.28
CA THR A 88 -5.22 1.62 9.28
C THR A 88 -4.65 1.68 10.69
N THR A 89 -3.38 1.33 10.88
CA THR A 89 -2.68 1.38 12.16
C THR A 89 -2.50 2.83 12.66
N ILE A 90 -2.08 3.74 11.77
CA ILE A 90 -1.91 5.15 12.15
C ILE A 90 -3.28 5.79 12.47
N ILE A 91 -4.31 5.53 11.65
CA ILE A 91 -5.67 6.01 11.88
C ILE A 91 -6.18 5.57 13.26
N ASP A 92 -6.00 4.29 13.62
CA ASP A 92 -6.42 3.74 14.90
C ASP A 92 -5.67 4.37 16.08
N ARG A 93 -4.34 4.54 15.95
CA ARG A 93 -3.50 5.23 16.96
C ARG A 93 -3.91 6.70 17.16
N LEU A 94 -4.41 7.34 16.12
CA LEU A 94 -4.96 8.69 16.21
C LEU A 94 -6.37 8.73 16.81
N GLY A 95 -6.94 7.59 17.18
CA GLY A 95 -8.25 7.45 17.83
C GLY A 95 -9.44 7.60 16.88
N GLU A 96 -9.24 7.32 15.59
CA GLU A 96 -10.29 7.15 14.58
C GLU A 96 -10.37 5.69 14.14
N GLY A 97 -11.30 5.37 13.24
CA GLY A 97 -11.50 4.01 12.76
C GLY A 97 -11.78 3.93 11.29
N VAL A 98 -11.71 2.69 10.78
CA VAL A 98 -11.91 2.36 9.39
C VAL A 98 -13.19 1.53 9.23
N THR A 99 -14.07 1.92 8.29
CA THR A 99 -15.26 1.14 7.97
C THR A 99 -14.98 0.11 6.89
N ASN A 100 -14.35 0.54 5.80
CA ASN A 100 -13.98 -0.34 4.70
C ASN A 100 -12.54 -0.07 4.28
N ALA A 101 -11.76 -1.11 4.04
CA ALA A 101 -10.47 -1.04 3.37
C ALA A 101 -10.44 -2.10 2.28
N ILE A 102 -10.36 -1.68 1.04
CA ILE A 102 -10.48 -2.56 -0.12
C ILE A 102 -9.14 -2.65 -0.83
N GLY A 103 -8.52 -3.82 -0.75
CA GLY A 103 -7.36 -4.16 -1.57
C GLY A 103 -7.80 -4.54 -2.99
N ILE A 104 -7.30 -3.83 -3.99
CA ILE A 104 -7.70 -4.04 -5.39
C ILE A 104 -6.71 -4.88 -6.20
N GLY A 105 -5.56 -5.25 -5.58
CA GLY A 105 -4.43 -5.89 -6.26
C GLY A 105 -3.51 -4.89 -6.96
N GLY A 106 -2.23 -5.22 -7.03
CA GLY A 106 -1.19 -4.30 -7.51
C GLY A 106 -1.26 -3.96 -9.00
N ARG A 107 -1.99 -4.75 -9.80
CA ARG A 107 -2.08 -4.60 -11.25
C ARG A 107 -3.36 -3.93 -11.74
N ASP A 108 -4.35 -3.71 -10.85
CA ASP A 108 -5.63 -3.08 -11.23
C ASP A 108 -5.42 -1.73 -11.95
N LEU A 109 -4.44 -0.96 -11.48
CA LEU A 109 -4.15 0.39 -11.99
C LEU A 109 -3.22 0.43 -13.20
N LYS A 110 -2.82 -0.73 -13.74
CA LYS A 110 -2.12 -0.81 -15.04
C LYS A 110 -3.10 -0.55 -16.19
N ALA A 111 -2.55 -0.10 -17.32
CA ALA A 111 -3.32 0.19 -18.53
C ALA A 111 -4.13 -1.03 -19.02
N GLU A 112 -3.54 -2.21 -18.92
CA GLU A 112 -4.12 -3.47 -19.39
C GLU A 112 -5.40 -3.85 -18.64
N VAL A 113 -5.45 -3.63 -17.32
CA VAL A 113 -6.63 -3.89 -16.48
C VAL A 113 -7.56 -2.69 -16.46
N GLY A 114 -7.02 -1.49 -16.42
CA GLY A 114 -7.77 -0.25 -16.65
C GLY A 114 -8.48 0.33 -15.43
N GLY A 115 -8.17 -0.12 -14.20
CA GLY A 115 -8.72 0.42 -12.95
C GLY A 115 -10.15 0.00 -12.67
N ILE A 116 -10.57 -1.18 -13.12
CA ILE A 116 -11.97 -1.63 -13.03
C ILE A 116 -12.43 -1.69 -11.58
N THR A 117 -11.70 -2.43 -10.72
CA THR A 117 -12.07 -2.55 -9.31
C THR A 117 -11.94 -1.21 -8.57
N MET A 118 -10.94 -0.38 -8.90
CA MET A 118 -10.81 0.96 -8.32
C MET A 118 -12.07 1.79 -8.59
N MET A 119 -12.54 1.82 -9.82
CA MET A 119 -13.72 2.60 -10.19
C MET A 119 -14.98 2.11 -9.50
N ASP A 120 -15.22 0.80 -9.49
CA ASP A 120 -16.37 0.19 -8.81
C ASP A 120 -16.36 0.49 -7.30
N MET A 121 -15.17 0.46 -6.67
CA MET A 121 -15.04 0.75 -5.25
C MET A 121 -15.16 2.23 -4.92
N ILE A 122 -14.74 3.14 -5.80
CA ILE A 122 -15.03 4.58 -5.64
C ILE A 122 -16.55 4.80 -5.63
N ASP A 123 -17.29 4.18 -6.55
CA ASP A 123 -18.75 4.28 -6.60
C ASP A 123 -19.39 3.67 -5.34
N ALA A 124 -18.94 2.51 -4.90
CA ALA A 124 -19.43 1.89 -3.66
C ALA A 124 -19.13 2.74 -2.40
N MET A 125 -18.00 3.42 -2.32
CA MET A 125 -17.67 4.33 -1.22
C MET A 125 -18.47 5.63 -1.27
N GLU A 126 -18.87 6.09 -2.46
CA GLU A 126 -19.80 7.21 -2.62
C GLU A 126 -21.17 6.87 -2.03
N ASP A 127 -21.68 5.69 -2.32
CA ASP A 127 -23.02 5.24 -1.90
C ASP A 127 -23.07 4.78 -0.43
N ASP A 128 -21.92 4.55 0.23
CA ASP A 128 -21.86 4.11 1.63
C ASP A 128 -21.92 5.31 2.58
N ASP A 129 -23.06 5.54 3.21
CA ASP A 129 -23.28 6.62 4.19
C ASP A 129 -22.36 6.52 5.44
N THR A 130 -21.77 5.37 5.69
CA THR A 130 -20.82 5.19 6.80
C THR A 130 -19.43 5.74 6.48
N VAL A 131 -19.10 5.94 5.21
CA VAL A 131 -17.86 6.55 4.76
C VAL A 131 -18.01 8.07 4.74
N LYS A 132 -17.19 8.77 5.51
CA LYS A 132 -17.12 10.24 5.54
C LYS A 132 -15.92 10.80 4.79
N VAL A 133 -14.84 10.05 4.71
CA VAL A 133 -13.61 10.41 4.02
C VAL A 133 -13.11 9.18 3.27
N LEU A 134 -12.70 9.35 2.03
CA LEU A 134 -12.06 8.31 1.22
C LEU A 134 -10.54 8.53 1.19
N VAL A 135 -9.76 7.47 1.42
CA VAL A 135 -8.31 7.46 1.20
C VAL A 135 -7.99 6.50 0.05
N ILE A 136 -7.19 6.96 -0.90
CA ILE A 136 -6.67 6.13 -1.99
C ILE A 136 -5.16 6.02 -1.84
N VAL A 137 -4.64 4.79 -1.78
CA VAL A 137 -3.20 4.52 -1.66
C VAL A 137 -2.72 3.55 -2.73
N SER A 138 -1.74 3.97 -3.53
CA SER A 138 -1.14 3.10 -4.56
C SER A 138 0.23 3.59 -5.00
N LYS A 139 0.91 2.76 -5.82
CA LYS A 139 1.91 3.28 -6.76
C LYS A 139 1.18 4.15 -7.81
N PRO A 140 1.90 5.07 -8.51
CA PRO A 140 1.28 5.89 -9.55
C PRO A 140 0.53 5.05 -10.58
N PRO A 141 -0.76 5.33 -10.85
CA PRO A 141 -1.55 4.65 -11.88
C PRO A 141 -1.01 4.92 -13.29
N ALA A 142 -1.33 4.03 -14.24
CA ALA A 142 -1.18 4.36 -15.66
C ALA A 142 -1.95 5.65 -15.99
N LYS A 143 -1.42 6.46 -16.91
CA LYS A 143 -1.95 7.80 -17.18
C LYS A 143 -3.46 7.80 -17.47
N GLU A 144 -3.91 6.91 -18.35
CA GLU A 144 -5.32 6.79 -18.72
C GLU A 144 -6.21 6.34 -17.56
N VAL A 145 -5.68 5.53 -16.64
CA VAL A 145 -6.40 5.10 -15.42
C VAL A 145 -6.49 6.26 -14.43
N ARG A 146 -5.39 7.01 -14.26
CA ARG A 146 -5.36 8.22 -13.45
C ARG A 146 -6.39 9.25 -13.94
N ASP A 147 -6.43 9.48 -15.25
CA ASP A 147 -7.38 10.43 -15.85
C ASP A 147 -8.83 10.03 -15.54
N LYS A 148 -9.17 8.73 -15.61
CA LYS A 148 -10.49 8.21 -15.22
C LYS A 148 -10.78 8.42 -13.73
N ILE A 149 -9.84 8.06 -12.86
CA ILE A 149 -9.96 8.24 -11.40
C ILE A 149 -10.20 9.72 -11.07
N SER A 150 -9.38 10.62 -11.62
CA SER A 150 -9.50 12.06 -11.38
C SER A 150 -10.85 12.59 -11.86
N ALA A 151 -11.31 12.19 -13.03
CA ALA A 151 -12.62 12.57 -13.56
C ALA A 151 -13.78 12.08 -12.68
N ARG A 152 -13.67 10.88 -12.08
CA ARG A 152 -14.70 10.36 -11.17
C ARG A 152 -14.69 11.09 -9.84
N LEU A 153 -13.49 11.32 -9.28
CA LEU A 153 -13.32 11.96 -7.99
C LEU A 153 -13.70 13.44 -8.00
N SER A 154 -13.60 14.13 -9.14
CA SER A 154 -14.06 15.53 -9.26
C SER A 154 -15.58 15.71 -9.02
N ASN A 155 -16.36 14.62 -9.09
CA ASN A 155 -17.78 14.60 -8.75
C ASN A 155 -18.07 13.81 -7.47
N PHE A 156 -17.06 13.47 -6.68
CA PHE A 156 -17.23 12.74 -5.44
C PHE A 156 -17.68 13.70 -4.34
N SER A 157 -18.72 13.35 -3.59
CA SER A 157 -19.36 14.27 -2.64
C SER A 157 -18.62 14.39 -1.30
N LYS A 158 -17.73 13.46 -1.03
CA LYS A 158 -16.99 13.37 0.25
C LYS A 158 -15.54 13.80 0.04
N PRO A 159 -14.83 14.27 1.10
CA PRO A 159 -13.41 14.55 1.00
C PRO A 159 -12.60 13.31 0.62
N VAL A 160 -11.60 13.50 -0.25
CA VAL A 160 -10.70 12.45 -0.72
C VAL A 160 -9.26 12.80 -0.39
N VAL A 161 -8.54 11.84 0.14
CA VAL A 161 -7.08 11.90 0.33
C VAL A 161 -6.44 10.90 -0.61
N THR A 162 -5.51 11.34 -1.45
CA THR A 162 -4.73 10.44 -2.32
C THR A 162 -3.28 10.41 -1.90
N LEU A 163 -2.70 9.22 -1.92
CA LEU A 163 -1.28 8.98 -1.78
C LEU A 163 -0.81 8.12 -2.95
N PHE A 164 -0.12 8.72 -3.90
CA PHE A 164 0.62 8.00 -4.93
C PHE A 164 2.10 7.98 -4.53
N VAL A 165 2.52 6.83 -3.98
CA VAL A 165 3.85 6.68 -3.38
C VAL A 165 4.95 7.02 -4.38
N GLY A 166 5.81 7.95 -4.01
CA GLY A 166 6.89 8.46 -4.88
C GLY A 166 6.55 9.74 -5.62
N GLU A 167 5.31 10.22 -5.56
CA GLU A 167 4.91 11.50 -6.15
C GLU A 167 4.76 12.59 -5.10
N LYS A 168 5.45 13.69 -5.31
CA LYS A 168 5.36 14.87 -4.45
C LYS A 168 4.12 15.68 -4.82
N PRO A 169 3.20 15.94 -3.87
CA PRO A 169 2.04 16.76 -4.18
C PRO A 169 2.46 18.20 -4.48
N GLU A 170 1.90 18.77 -5.55
CA GLU A 170 2.15 20.17 -5.93
C GLU A 170 1.09 21.11 -5.35
N TYR A 171 -0.13 20.63 -5.12
CA TYR A 171 -1.26 21.43 -4.65
C TYR A 171 -2.37 20.56 -4.06
N HIS A 172 -3.30 21.20 -3.34
CA HIS A 172 -4.57 20.63 -2.93
C HIS A 172 -5.71 21.34 -3.65
N GLU A 173 -6.77 20.61 -3.97
CA GLU A 173 -8.02 21.15 -4.50
C GLU A 173 -9.11 21.12 -3.41
N GLU A 174 -10.21 21.81 -3.64
CA GLU A 174 -11.36 21.74 -2.74
C GLU A 174 -11.89 20.30 -2.66
N ASN A 175 -11.97 19.75 -1.44
CA ASN A 175 -12.31 18.35 -1.14
C ASN A 175 -11.35 17.27 -1.66
N PHE A 176 -10.23 17.66 -2.27
CA PHE A 176 -9.25 16.74 -2.83
C PHE A 176 -7.84 17.06 -2.29
N TYR A 177 -7.32 16.17 -1.49
CA TYR A 177 -6.08 16.33 -0.76
C TYR A 177 -5.05 15.31 -1.24
N HIS A 178 -3.82 15.77 -1.47
CA HIS A 178 -2.72 14.92 -1.88
C HIS A 178 -1.72 14.80 -0.73
N ALA A 179 -1.40 13.58 -0.34
CA ALA A 179 -0.41 13.29 0.68
C ALA A 179 0.91 12.83 0.05
N TYR A 180 2.00 13.04 0.76
CA TYR A 180 3.33 12.61 0.35
C TYR A 180 3.79 11.35 1.09
N THR A 181 3.32 11.17 2.33
CA THR A 181 3.63 10.00 3.17
C THR A 181 2.37 9.33 3.69
N LEU A 182 2.50 8.09 4.14
CA LEU A 182 1.42 7.34 4.78
C LEU A 182 0.94 8.04 6.06
N ASP A 183 1.86 8.59 6.87
CA ASP A 183 1.51 9.36 8.07
C ASP A 183 0.70 10.61 7.72
N GLU A 184 1.13 11.36 6.72
CA GLU A 184 0.39 12.54 6.25
C GLU A 184 -1.00 12.17 5.74
N ALA A 185 -1.13 11.10 4.95
CA ALA A 185 -2.42 10.64 4.44
C ALA A 185 -3.39 10.27 5.58
N ALA A 186 -2.91 9.55 6.59
CA ALA A 186 -3.71 9.17 7.74
C ALA A 186 -4.15 10.41 8.57
N ARG A 187 -3.23 11.35 8.83
CA ARG A 187 -3.53 12.58 9.58
C ARG A 187 -4.50 13.49 8.84
N LEU A 188 -4.35 13.63 7.52
CA LEU A 188 -5.31 14.35 6.67
C LEU A 188 -6.70 13.73 6.80
N ALA A 189 -6.81 12.40 6.64
CA ALA A 189 -8.09 11.71 6.72
C ALA A 189 -8.76 11.89 8.10
N VAL A 190 -8.00 11.73 9.19
CA VAL A 190 -8.49 11.93 10.56
C VAL A 190 -8.92 13.38 10.80
N GLY A 191 -8.12 14.35 10.36
CA GLY A 191 -8.46 15.77 10.46
C GLY A 191 -9.75 16.12 9.73
N LEU A 192 -9.93 15.57 8.52
CA LEU A 192 -11.14 15.77 7.72
C LEU A 192 -12.39 15.16 8.37
N VAL A 193 -12.30 13.94 8.95
CA VAL A 193 -13.39 13.35 9.71
C VAL A 193 -13.81 14.23 10.89
N ARG A 194 -12.85 14.82 11.60
CA ARG A 194 -13.08 15.66 12.78
C ARG A 194 -13.46 17.10 12.46
N GLY A 195 -13.31 17.53 11.20
CA GLY A 195 -13.48 18.93 10.82
C GLY A 195 -12.44 19.86 11.49
N THR A 196 -11.28 19.32 11.82
CA THR A 196 -10.18 20.05 12.46
C THR A 196 -9.07 20.35 11.44
N LYS A 197 -8.22 21.35 11.74
CA LYS A 197 -6.96 21.50 10.99
C LYS A 197 -6.16 20.22 11.17
N VAL A 198 -5.56 19.76 10.06
CA VAL A 198 -4.65 18.60 10.07
C VAL A 198 -3.60 18.81 11.14
N PRO A 199 -3.44 17.87 12.09
CA PRO A 199 -2.36 17.95 13.05
C PRO A 199 -1.03 17.93 12.29
N GLU A 200 -0.16 18.90 12.51
CA GLU A 200 1.22 18.81 12.06
C GLU A 200 1.82 17.51 12.61
N ALA A 201 2.59 16.82 11.79
CA ALA A 201 3.32 15.62 12.22
C ALA A 201 4.34 16.06 13.29
N THR A 202 3.95 16.07 14.53
CA THR A 202 4.89 16.15 15.65
C THR A 202 5.33 14.73 15.96
N VAL A 203 6.38 14.29 15.30
CA VAL A 203 7.18 13.19 15.84
C VAL A 203 7.96 13.81 16.99
N ASP A 204 7.54 13.49 18.22
CA ASP A 204 8.32 13.85 19.41
C ASP A 204 9.53 12.91 19.43
N VAL A 205 10.58 13.36 18.75
CA VAL A 205 11.81 12.60 18.59
C VAL A 205 12.73 13.02 19.72
N ASP A 206 12.95 12.15 20.69
CA ASP A 206 14.02 12.35 21.67
C ASP A 206 15.38 12.15 20.98
N GLU A 207 15.95 13.25 20.48
CA GLU A 207 17.24 13.21 19.80
C GLU A 207 18.38 12.67 20.69
N SER A 208 18.20 12.60 22.01
CA SER A 208 19.19 12.06 22.93
C SER A 208 19.35 10.54 22.82
N GLU A 209 18.35 9.85 22.28
CA GLU A 209 18.39 8.40 22.06
C GLU A 209 18.99 8.01 20.70
N PHE A 210 19.26 8.99 19.81
CA PHE A 210 19.82 8.68 18.50
C PHE A 210 21.34 8.53 18.53
N TYR A 211 21.78 7.37 18.08
CA TYR A 211 23.18 7.15 17.72
C TYR A 211 23.48 7.97 16.45
N LYS A 212 24.39 8.93 16.53
CA LYS A 212 24.91 9.59 15.32
C LYS A 212 25.93 8.66 14.68
N ALA A 213 25.59 8.14 13.50
CA ALA A 213 26.57 7.45 12.69
C ALA A 213 27.75 8.38 12.35
N GLU A 214 28.94 7.82 12.26
CA GLU A 214 30.12 8.55 11.80
C GLU A 214 29.93 9.02 10.35
N ASP A 215 30.57 10.14 9.98
CA ASP A 215 30.56 10.63 8.62
C ASP A 215 31.03 9.58 7.61
N GLY A 216 30.35 9.49 6.46
CA GLY A 216 30.67 8.53 5.40
C GLY A 216 30.10 7.13 5.61
N LYS A 217 29.28 6.91 6.64
CA LYS A 217 28.52 5.67 6.81
C LYS A 217 27.26 5.67 5.97
N THR A 218 26.77 4.47 5.65
CA THR A 218 25.65 4.25 4.73
C THR A 218 24.42 3.70 5.43
N ILE A 219 23.28 3.86 4.79
CA ILE A 219 21.99 3.29 5.18
C ILE A 219 21.78 1.98 4.42
N LYS A 220 21.47 0.91 5.14
CA LYS A 220 21.06 -0.39 4.59
C LYS A 220 19.63 -0.67 5.05
N ALA A 221 18.69 -0.64 4.13
CA ALA A 221 17.27 -0.79 4.44
C ALA A 221 16.69 -2.04 3.76
N TYR A 222 16.05 -2.92 4.54
CA TYR A 222 15.52 -4.21 4.08
C TYR A 222 14.07 -4.36 4.52
N TYR A 223 13.17 -4.11 3.59
CA TYR A 223 11.73 -4.11 3.81
C TYR A 223 11.09 -5.40 3.30
N SER A 224 9.99 -5.79 3.93
CA SER A 224 9.12 -6.86 3.46
C SER A 224 7.93 -6.31 2.66
N GLY A 225 7.75 -5.00 2.65
CA GLY A 225 6.64 -4.33 2.00
C GLY A 225 7.08 -3.22 1.06
N GLY A 226 6.77 -3.37 -0.24
CA GLY A 226 7.20 -2.44 -1.30
C GLY A 226 6.74 -0.99 -1.09
N THR A 227 5.62 -0.76 -0.42
CA THR A 227 5.15 0.62 -0.16
C THR A 227 6.04 1.34 0.85
N LEU A 228 6.36 0.69 1.96
CA LEU A 228 7.28 1.25 2.96
C LEU A 228 8.70 1.38 2.41
N ALA A 229 9.16 0.41 1.61
CA ALA A 229 10.44 0.49 0.91
C ALA A 229 10.50 1.71 -0.02
N ASN A 230 9.47 1.94 -0.82
CA ASN A 230 9.38 3.10 -1.71
C ASN A 230 9.34 4.42 -0.94
N GLU A 231 8.54 4.49 0.13
CA GLU A 231 8.47 5.69 0.96
C GLU A 231 9.82 5.99 1.62
N ALA A 232 10.49 5.00 2.18
CA ALA A 232 11.84 5.15 2.74
C ALA A 232 12.85 5.63 1.69
N ALA A 233 12.86 5.02 0.51
CA ALA A 233 13.73 5.42 -0.60
C ALA A 233 13.49 6.88 -1.02
N MET A 234 12.25 7.30 -1.09
CA MET A 234 11.83 8.65 -1.41
C MET A 234 12.34 9.66 -0.37
N LEU A 235 12.10 9.38 0.92
CA LEU A 235 12.54 10.25 2.01
C LEU A 235 14.06 10.36 2.11
N ILE A 236 14.79 9.25 1.91
CA ILE A 236 16.26 9.25 1.89
C ILE A 236 16.77 10.09 0.71
N LYS A 237 16.20 9.92 -0.50
CA LYS A 237 16.55 10.73 -1.67
C LYS A 237 16.35 12.23 -1.43
N ASP A 238 15.22 12.59 -0.82
CA ASP A 238 14.93 13.98 -0.48
C ASP A 238 15.94 14.54 0.53
N ALA A 239 16.23 13.80 1.59
CA ALA A 239 17.21 14.19 2.60
C ALA A 239 18.63 14.39 2.00
N MET A 240 18.98 13.56 1.02
CA MET A 240 20.26 13.65 0.31
C MET A 240 20.26 14.69 -0.83
N ASN A 241 19.14 15.39 -1.09
CA ASN A 241 18.96 16.27 -2.26
C ASN A 241 19.31 15.58 -3.60
N CYS A 242 19.07 14.29 -3.70
CA CYS A 242 19.40 13.50 -4.88
C CYS A 242 18.39 13.73 -6.00
N LYS A 243 18.86 14.29 -7.13
CA LYS A 243 18.04 14.54 -8.33
C LYS A 243 18.19 13.43 -9.38
N VAL A 244 19.08 12.48 -9.15
CA VAL A 244 19.34 11.39 -10.09
C VAL A 244 18.29 10.30 -9.87
N PRO A 245 17.59 9.82 -10.92
CA PRO A 245 16.76 8.64 -10.76
C PRO A 245 17.65 7.46 -10.34
N PRO A 246 17.17 6.59 -9.42
CA PRO A 246 17.92 5.39 -9.05
C PRO A 246 18.13 4.50 -10.29
N GLU A 247 19.18 3.71 -10.27
CA GLU A 247 19.33 2.61 -11.23
C GLU A 247 18.12 1.67 -11.07
N ASP A 248 17.53 1.28 -12.20
CA ASP A 248 16.41 0.34 -12.21
C ASP A 248 16.96 -1.08 -12.02
N VAL A 249 17.10 -1.48 -10.77
CA VAL A 249 17.55 -2.81 -10.37
C VAL A 249 16.39 -3.48 -9.64
N GLU A 250 15.98 -4.64 -10.14
CA GLU A 250 14.87 -5.40 -9.62
C GLU A 250 15.02 -5.66 -8.10
N GLY A 251 13.98 -5.36 -7.34
CA GLY A 251 13.95 -5.44 -5.88
C GLY A 251 14.65 -4.28 -5.14
N TYR A 252 15.37 -3.39 -5.83
CA TYR A 252 16.00 -2.21 -5.24
C TYR A 252 15.16 -0.96 -5.47
N MET A 253 14.71 -0.32 -4.40
CA MET A 253 14.02 0.97 -4.44
C MET A 253 15.00 2.15 -4.44
N LEU A 254 16.20 1.93 -3.92
CA LEU A 254 17.30 2.90 -3.91
C LEU A 254 18.65 2.18 -3.95
N GLN A 255 19.54 2.65 -4.84
CA GLN A 255 20.98 2.40 -4.79
C GLN A 255 21.70 3.74 -5.06
N LEU A 256 22.37 4.29 -4.06
CA LEU A 256 23.00 5.60 -4.17
C LEU A 256 24.15 5.74 -3.18
N ASP A 257 25.37 5.91 -3.67
CA ASP A 257 26.57 6.16 -2.84
C ASP A 257 26.72 5.17 -1.67
N GLY A 258 26.43 3.88 -1.92
CA GLY A 258 26.47 2.83 -0.92
C GLY A 258 25.20 2.70 -0.05
N ASN A 259 24.29 3.67 -0.11
CA ASN A 259 22.98 3.54 0.52
C ASN A 259 22.09 2.63 -0.32
N VAL A 260 21.37 1.73 0.34
CA VAL A 260 20.44 0.82 -0.35
C VAL A 260 19.11 0.75 0.38
N VAL A 261 18.04 0.66 -0.40
CA VAL A 261 16.70 0.28 0.08
C VAL A 261 16.21 -0.86 -0.79
N VAL A 262 15.92 -1.99 -0.17
CA VAL A 262 15.54 -3.23 -0.84
C VAL A 262 14.14 -3.64 -0.41
N ASP A 263 13.29 -3.95 -1.39
CA ASP A 263 12.01 -4.61 -1.18
C ASP A 263 12.22 -6.13 -1.31
N LEU A 264 12.31 -6.82 -0.18
CA LEU A 264 12.46 -8.27 -0.15
C LEU A 264 11.14 -9.01 -0.44
N GLY A 265 10.02 -8.27 -0.49
CA GLY A 265 8.72 -8.77 -0.92
C GLY A 265 8.52 -8.77 -2.44
N ASP A 266 9.48 -8.23 -3.20
CA ASP A 266 9.47 -8.21 -4.66
C ASP A 266 9.58 -9.62 -5.26
N ASP A 267 9.04 -9.81 -6.46
CA ASP A 267 9.06 -11.08 -7.20
C ASP A 267 10.48 -11.65 -7.36
N ALA A 268 11.49 -10.79 -7.45
CA ALA A 268 12.91 -11.18 -7.50
C ALA A 268 13.34 -12.07 -6.31
N TYR A 269 12.71 -11.87 -5.16
CA TYR A 269 13.05 -12.60 -3.93
C TYR A 269 12.02 -13.63 -3.53
N THR A 270 10.76 -13.51 -3.98
CA THR A 270 9.64 -14.35 -3.53
C THR A 270 9.26 -15.46 -4.52
N GLN A 271 9.81 -15.45 -5.74
CA GLN A 271 9.49 -16.45 -6.75
C GLN A 271 9.91 -17.85 -6.29
N GLY A 272 8.93 -18.72 -6.03
CA GLY A 272 9.17 -20.08 -5.52
C GLY A 272 9.62 -20.16 -4.05
N LYS A 273 9.53 -19.06 -3.30
CA LYS A 273 9.87 -18.97 -1.88
C LYS A 273 8.73 -18.31 -1.10
N PRO A 274 8.62 -18.56 0.21
CA PRO A 274 7.70 -17.81 1.06
C PRO A 274 8.02 -16.34 1.07
N HIS A 275 6.99 -15.51 1.22
CA HIS A 275 7.16 -14.07 1.43
C HIS A 275 7.99 -13.80 2.71
N PRO A 276 8.87 -12.76 2.76
CA PRO A 276 9.72 -12.46 3.91
C PRO A 276 8.96 -12.17 5.21
N MET A 277 7.70 -11.83 5.12
CA MET A 277 6.77 -11.71 6.25
C MET A 277 6.52 -13.08 6.93
N ILE A 278 6.61 -14.18 6.18
CA ILE A 278 6.37 -15.56 6.67
C ILE A 278 7.70 -16.25 6.99
N ASP A 279 8.70 -16.11 6.11
CA ASP A 279 10.03 -16.68 6.29
C ASP A 279 11.09 -15.56 6.24
N PRO A 280 11.65 -15.15 7.38
CA PRO A 280 12.62 -14.05 7.46
C PRO A 280 14.05 -14.43 7.02
N ALA A 281 14.30 -15.65 6.54
CA ALA A 281 15.66 -16.14 6.30
C ALA A 281 16.48 -15.22 5.39
N LYS A 282 15.89 -14.74 4.27
CA LYS A 282 16.60 -13.81 3.36
C LYS A 282 16.88 -12.45 4.01
N ARG A 283 15.94 -11.95 4.82
CA ARG A 283 16.14 -10.69 5.56
C ARG A 283 17.25 -10.81 6.59
N ILE A 284 17.29 -11.93 7.31
CA ILE A 284 18.37 -12.21 8.29
C ILE A 284 19.74 -12.27 7.60
N GLU A 285 19.83 -12.91 6.44
CA GLU A 285 21.06 -12.95 5.62
C GLU A 285 21.52 -11.51 5.26
N CYS A 286 20.63 -10.70 4.69
CA CYS A 286 20.94 -9.31 4.33
C CYS A 286 21.34 -8.45 5.54
N MET A 287 20.67 -8.65 6.67
CA MET A 287 21.02 -7.95 7.92
C MET A 287 22.43 -8.35 8.41
N GLN A 288 22.78 -9.64 8.34
CA GLN A 288 24.09 -10.10 8.73
C GLN A 288 25.18 -9.50 7.84
N GLU A 289 24.96 -9.48 6.52
CA GLU A 289 25.87 -8.84 5.57
C GLU A 289 26.03 -7.34 5.88
N ALA A 290 24.94 -6.65 6.23
CA ALA A 290 24.99 -5.24 6.60
C ALA A 290 25.75 -4.99 7.92
N VAL A 291 25.61 -5.88 8.91
CA VAL A 291 26.33 -5.78 10.19
C VAL A 291 27.83 -6.02 9.99
N ASP A 292 28.19 -6.92 9.08
CA ASP A 292 29.59 -7.25 8.78
C ASP A 292 30.27 -6.21 7.85
N ASP A 293 29.50 -5.35 7.20
CA ASP A 293 30.01 -4.27 6.35
C ASP A 293 30.42 -3.05 7.21
N PRO A 294 31.73 -2.71 7.30
CA PRO A 294 32.18 -1.59 8.10
C PRO A 294 31.71 -0.23 7.60
N SER A 295 31.16 -0.13 6.38
CA SER A 295 30.55 1.11 5.86
C SER A 295 29.13 1.35 6.37
N THR A 296 28.48 0.34 6.95
CA THR A 296 27.12 0.47 7.45
C THR A 296 27.06 1.36 8.69
N GLY A 297 26.20 2.36 8.66
CA GLY A 297 25.92 3.24 9.79
C GLY A 297 24.56 2.98 10.41
N VAL A 298 23.56 2.65 9.59
CA VAL A 298 22.18 2.41 10.02
C VAL A 298 21.58 1.26 9.24
N VAL A 299 20.83 0.39 9.93
CA VAL A 299 19.98 -0.64 9.32
C VAL A 299 18.52 -0.25 9.58
N LEU A 300 17.71 -0.14 8.52
CA LEU A 300 16.27 0.12 8.61
C LEU A 300 15.49 -1.14 8.22
N LEU A 301 14.42 -1.40 8.96
CA LEU A 301 13.55 -2.57 8.78
C LEU A 301 12.10 -2.18 8.99
N ASP A 302 11.20 -2.82 8.26
CA ASP A 302 9.80 -2.93 8.67
C ASP A 302 9.61 -4.15 9.58
N ILE A 303 8.71 -4.05 10.54
CA ILE A 303 8.36 -5.16 11.41
C ILE A 303 6.87 -5.43 11.29
N MET A 304 6.52 -6.59 10.76
CA MET A 304 5.14 -7.04 10.64
C MET A 304 4.80 -7.95 11.81
N LEU A 305 3.94 -7.47 12.71
CA LEU A 305 3.47 -8.21 13.86
C LEU A 305 2.14 -8.87 13.56
N GLY A 306 2.00 -10.17 13.86
CA GLY A 306 0.75 -10.88 13.69
C GLY A 306 0.87 -12.38 13.82
N TYR A 307 -0.27 -13.05 13.96
CA TYR A 307 -0.31 -14.52 14.14
C TYR A 307 0.19 -15.32 12.93
N GLY A 308 0.22 -14.70 11.75
CA GLY A 308 0.67 -15.33 10.51
C GLY A 308 2.05 -14.87 10.03
N SER A 309 2.72 -14.02 10.81
CA SER A 309 4.03 -13.47 10.46
C SER A 309 5.12 -13.86 11.45
N HIS A 310 6.35 -13.88 10.98
CA HIS A 310 7.55 -13.90 11.80
C HIS A 310 8.17 -12.49 11.86
N ALA A 311 8.34 -11.97 13.06
CA ALA A 311 9.04 -10.71 13.33
C ALA A 311 10.52 -10.96 13.60
#